data_9bfc467cf1ddadd4b55f520658a9a9ae
#
_entry.id   9bfc467cf1ddadd4b55f520658a9a9ae
#
_cell.length_a   1.000
_cell.length_b   1.000
_cell.length_c   1.000
_cell.angle_alpha   90.00
_cell.angle_beta   90.00
_cell.angle_gamma   90.00
#
_symmetry.space_group_name_H-M   'P 1'
#
loop_
_entity.id
_entity.type
_entity.pdbx_description
1 polymer ?
#
loop_
_entity_poly.entity_id
_entity_poly.type
_entity_poly.pdbx_seq_one_letter_code
_entity_poly.pdbx_strand_id
1 'polypeptide(L)'
;MQTRRQHIVELLEEGEYGFEELRQALEVPVHLLKTDLEHVEKTVRGSGRRLAVTPPRCYDCGFVFRGRGTKHFHAPSRCPECRSEQVSQPRLRIE
;
A
#
# COMPACT_ATOMS: atom_id res chain seq x y z
N MET A 1 -17.76 10.37 -15.14
CA MET A 1 -16.37 9.90 -15.31
C MET A 1 -15.72 9.73 -13.95
N GLN A 2 -15.14 8.58 -13.71
CA GLN A 2 -14.52 8.26 -12.44
C GLN A 2 -13.08 8.77 -12.38
N THR A 3 -12.71 9.39 -11.26
CA THR A 3 -11.32 9.81 -11.07
C THR A 3 -10.46 8.60 -10.69
N ARG A 4 -9.14 8.72 -10.84
CA ARG A 4 -8.22 7.66 -10.45
C ARG A 4 -8.35 7.35 -8.95
N ARG A 5 -8.52 8.36 -8.10
CA ARG A 5 -8.69 8.15 -6.65
C ARG A 5 -9.97 7.42 -6.31
N GLN A 6 -11.06 7.71 -7.01
CA GLN A 6 -12.32 6.99 -6.85
C GLN A 6 -12.18 5.53 -7.26
N HIS A 7 -11.45 5.29 -8.34
CA HIS A 7 -11.16 3.92 -8.79
C HIS A 7 -10.34 3.15 -7.75
N ILE A 8 -9.34 3.80 -7.15
CA ILE A 8 -8.54 3.20 -6.07
C ILE A 8 -9.45 2.79 -4.91
N VAL A 9 -10.34 3.68 -4.49
CA VAL A 9 -11.27 3.38 -3.39
C VAL A 9 -12.12 2.15 -3.73
N GLU A 10 -12.67 2.08 -4.92
CA GLU A 10 -13.49 0.94 -5.34
C GLU A 10 -12.71 -0.37 -5.30
N LEU A 11 -11.49 -0.37 -5.84
CA LEU A 11 -10.65 -1.57 -5.85
C LEU A 11 -10.36 -2.04 -4.43
N LEU A 12 -9.99 -1.12 -3.54
CA LEU A 12 -9.64 -1.45 -2.16
C LEU A 12 -10.85 -1.77 -1.28
N GLU A 13 -12.04 -1.37 -1.68
CA GLU A 13 -13.28 -1.79 -1.02
C GLU A 13 -13.65 -3.23 -1.39
N GLU A 14 -13.34 -3.64 -2.62
CA GLU A 14 -13.62 -4.98 -3.12
C GLU A 14 -12.66 -6.03 -2.59
N GLY A 15 -11.41 -5.64 -2.31
CA GLY A 15 -10.41 -6.59 -1.87
C GLY A 15 -9.10 -5.94 -1.50
N GLU A 16 -8.16 -6.79 -1.11
CA GLU A 16 -6.82 -6.38 -0.73
C GLU A 16 -5.90 -6.39 -1.94
N TYR A 17 -5.10 -5.33 -2.10
CA TYR A 17 -4.13 -5.21 -3.18
C TYR A 17 -2.75 -4.89 -2.62
N GLY A 18 -1.71 -5.54 -3.19
CA GLY A 18 -0.35 -5.11 -2.98
C GLY A 18 -0.09 -3.80 -3.72
N PHE A 19 0.90 -3.03 -3.27
CA PHE A 19 1.21 -1.75 -3.90
C PHE A 19 1.51 -1.92 -5.40
N GLU A 20 2.34 -2.90 -5.78
CA GLU A 20 2.67 -3.13 -7.19
C GLU A 20 1.48 -3.63 -8.00
N GLU A 21 0.63 -4.47 -7.41
CA GLU A 21 -0.59 -4.91 -8.07
C GLU A 21 -1.49 -3.73 -8.41
N LEU A 22 -1.64 -2.83 -7.46
CA LEU A 22 -2.47 -1.63 -7.64
C LEU A 22 -1.85 -0.70 -8.67
N ARG A 23 -0.54 -0.50 -8.61
CA ARG A 23 0.19 0.34 -9.57
C ARG A 23 0.03 -0.17 -11.00
N GLN A 24 0.15 -1.47 -11.20
CA GLN A 24 -0.01 -2.09 -12.51
C GLN A 24 -1.45 -2.01 -13.01
N ALA A 25 -2.41 -2.23 -12.11
CA ALA A 25 -3.83 -2.14 -12.48
C ALA A 25 -4.22 -0.74 -12.95
N LEU A 26 -3.61 0.29 -12.37
CA LEU A 26 -3.90 1.68 -12.70
C LEU A 26 -2.95 2.26 -13.75
N GLU A 27 -1.88 1.54 -14.07
CA GLU A 27 -0.86 1.97 -15.04
C GLU A 27 -0.28 3.35 -14.69
N VAL A 28 0.12 3.53 -13.43
CA VAL A 28 0.67 4.80 -12.92
C VAL A 28 2.05 4.60 -12.31
N PRO A 29 2.90 5.63 -12.33
CA PRO A 29 4.20 5.55 -11.67
C PRO A 29 4.07 5.59 -10.13
N VAL A 30 5.13 5.15 -9.46
CA VAL A 30 5.17 5.05 -7.99
C VAL A 30 4.79 6.36 -7.30
N HIS A 31 5.37 7.48 -7.73
CA HIS A 31 5.16 8.76 -7.05
C HIS A 31 3.71 9.23 -7.14
N LEU A 32 3.03 8.97 -8.25
CA LEU A 32 1.62 9.35 -8.39
C LEU A 32 0.72 8.47 -7.53
N LEU A 33 1.00 7.17 -7.47
CA LEU A 33 0.22 6.27 -6.64
C LEU A 33 0.39 6.61 -5.15
N LYS A 34 1.62 6.92 -4.72
CA LYS A 34 1.86 7.35 -3.34
C LYS A 34 1.03 8.57 -2.98
N THR A 35 1.04 9.58 -3.84
CA THR A 35 0.26 10.80 -3.63
C THR A 35 -1.23 10.51 -3.55
N ASP A 36 -1.72 9.69 -4.48
CA ASP A 36 -3.14 9.32 -4.50
C ASP A 36 -3.55 8.55 -3.25
N LEU A 37 -2.70 7.63 -2.77
CA LEU A 37 -3.00 6.86 -1.57
C LEU A 37 -3.03 7.74 -0.31
N GLU A 38 -2.17 8.75 -0.23
CA GLU A 38 -2.20 9.72 0.86
C GLU A 38 -3.54 10.47 0.89
N HIS A 39 -4.03 10.88 -0.28
CA HIS A 39 -5.33 11.54 -0.40
C HIS A 39 -6.49 10.60 -0.08
N VAL A 40 -6.43 9.37 -0.57
CA VAL A 40 -7.44 8.34 -0.29
C VAL A 40 -7.53 8.08 1.21
N GLU A 41 -6.38 7.96 1.89
CA GLU A 41 -6.35 7.77 3.34
C GLU A 41 -7.11 8.87 4.07
N LYS A 42 -6.85 10.11 3.73
CA LYS A 42 -7.52 11.25 4.36
C LYS A 42 -9.02 11.27 4.07
N THR A 43 -9.39 10.96 2.84
CA THR A 43 -10.79 10.94 2.42
C THR A 43 -11.59 9.88 3.17
N VAL A 44 -11.08 8.65 3.24
CA VAL A 44 -11.81 7.56 3.90
C VAL A 44 -11.84 7.75 5.42
N ARG A 45 -10.79 8.33 6.00
CA ARG A 45 -10.75 8.65 7.42
C ARG A 45 -11.85 9.66 7.77
N GLY A 46 -12.07 10.65 6.92
CA GLY A 46 -13.14 11.62 7.09
C GLY A 46 -14.53 11.01 7.04
N SER A 47 -14.68 9.83 6.46
CA SER A 47 -15.93 9.08 6.36
C SER A 47 -16.08 8.01 7.44
N GLY A 48 -15.21 8.01 8.45
CA GLY A 48 -15.25 7.01 9.51
C GLY A 48 -14.67 5.65 9.11
N ARG A 49 -13.94 5.59 7.99
CA ARG A 49 -13.29 4.38 7.50
C ARG A 49 -11.78 4.58 7.57
N ARG A 50 -11.03 3.55 7.23
CA ARG A 50 -9.56 3.67 7.23
C ARG A 50 -8.92 2.86 6.11
N LEU A 51 -7.77 3.33 5.67
CA LEU A 51 -6.90 2.59 4.77
C LEU A 51 -5.99 1.70 5.62
N ALA A 52 -6.26 0.41 5.60
CA ALA A 52 -5.48 -0.57 6.36
C ALA A 52 -4.29 -1.03 5.53
N VAL A 53 -3.11 -1.01 6.15
CA VAL A 53 -1.87 -1.41 5.49
C VAL A 53 -1.28 -2.59 6.25
N THR A 54 -1.20 -3.75 5.59
CA THR A 54 -0.50 -4.91 6.14
C THR A 54 0.99 -4.69 5.92
N PRO A 55 1.83 -4.73 6.96
CA PRO A 55 3.25 -4.43 6.82
C PRO A 55 3.99 -5.42 5.93
N PRO A 56 5.05 -4.98 5.24
CA PRO A 56 5.92 -5.89 4.49
C PRO A 56 6.63 -6.85 5.42
N ARG A 57 7.05 -7.98 4.87
CA ARG A 57 7.73 -9.03 5.62
C ARG A 57 8.88 -9.57 4.79
N CYS A 58 10.01 -9.85 5.45
CA CYS A 58 11.13 -10.51 4.80
C CYS A 58 10.84 -12.00 4.64
N TYR A 59 10.98 -12.52 3.42
CA TYR A 59 10.75 -13.94 3.16
C TYR A 59 11.86 -14.83 3.71
N ASP A 60 13.06 -14.30 3.86
CA ASP A 60 14.22 -15.09 4.30
C ASP A 60 14.32 -15.24 5.81
N CYS A 61 14.07 -14.17 6.57
CA CYS A 61 14.22 -14.21 8.04
C CYS A 61 12.93 -13.98 8.81
N GLY A 62 11.85 -13.62 8.13
CA GLY A 62 10.56 -13.38 8.77
C GLY A 62 10.41 -12.01 9.45
N PHE A 63 11.40 -11.13 9.30
CA PHE A 63 11.31 -9.79 9.88
C PHE A 63 10.08 -9.04 9.34
N VAL A 64 9.30 -8.44 10.24
CA VAL A 64 8.10 -7.68 9.88
C VAL A 64 8.41 -6.19 10.04
N PHE A 65 8.16 -5.41 8.98
CA PHE A 65 8.44 -3.97 8.97
C PHE A 65 7.30 -3.18 9.63
N ARG A 66 7.22 -3.26 10.93
CA ARG A 66 6.18 -2.56 11.70
C ARG A 66 6.53 -1.09 11.90
N GLY A 67 5.53 -0.28 12.17
CA GLY A 67 5.72 1.13 12.51
C GLY A 67 6.05 2.06 11.35
N ARG A 68 5.99 1.56 10.10
CA ARG A 68 6.24 2.41 8.93
C ARG A 68 5.09 3.40 8.67
N GLY A 69 3.89 3.06 9.15
CA GLY A 69 2.72 3.89 8.96
C GLY A 69 2.26 3.97 7.52
N THR A 70 1.29 4.84 7.27
CA THR A 70 0.68 4.99 5.95
C THR A 70 1.55 5.76 4.95
N LYS A 71 2.66 6.35 5.42
CA LYS A 71 3.57 7.07 4.52
C LYS A 71 4.43 6.15 3.66
N HIS A 72 4.48 4.87 4.00
CA HIS A 72 5.34 3.90 3.33
C HIS A 72 4.50 2.80 2.68
N PHE A 73 3.89 3.13 1.55
CA PHE A 73 3.00 2.21 0.84
C PHE A 73 3.73 1.20 -0.04
N HIS A 74 4.98 1.46 -0.39
CA HIS A 74 5.76 0.55 -1.25
C HIS A 74 6.70 -0.32 -0.43
N ALA A 75 7.16 -1.44 -1.04
CA ALA A 75 8.05 -2.37 -0.36
C ALA A 75 9.42 -1.73 -0.09
N PRO A 76 10.03 -2.00 1.06
CA PRO A 76 11.41 -1.62 1.30
C PRO A 76 12.34 -2.40 0.37
N SER A 77 13.48 -1.82 0.04
CA SER A 77 14.42 -2.44 -0.88
C SER A 77 15.21 -3.59 -0.26
N ARG A 78 15.38 -3.58 1.06
CA ARG A 78 16.23 -4.54 1.74
C ARG A 78 15.82 -4.73 3.19
N CYS A 79 15.97 -5.96 3.71
CA CYS A 79 15.73 -6.27 5.11
C CYS A 79 16.88 -5.75 5.98
N PRO A 80 16.61 -5.01 7.07
CA PRO A 80 17.67 -4.53 7.96
C PRO A 80 18.31 -5.64 8.80
N GLU A 81 17.61 -6.78 8.98
CA GLU A 81 18.12 -7.87 9.81
C GLU A 81 19.06 -8.80 9.04
N CYS A 82 18.68 -9.21 7.83
CA CYS A 82 19.47 -10.18 7.06
C CYS A 82 19.96 -9.64 5.71
N ARG A 83 19.62 -8.40 5.39
CA ARG A 83 19.99 -7.72 4.15
C ARG A 83 19.45 -8.37 2.88
N SER A 84 18.48 -9.25 3.00
CA SER A 84 17.83 -9.86 1.85
C SER A 84 16.99 -8.82 1.10
N GLU A 85 16.90 -8.98 -0.21
CA GLU A 85 16.01 -8.19 -1.06
C GLU A 85 14.65 -8.88 -1.24
N GLN A 86 14.48 -10.07 -0.67
CA GLN A 86 13.24 -10.83 -0.75
C GLN A 86 12.24 -10.36 0.29
N VAL A 87 11.59 -9.24 0.01
CA VAL A 87 10.65 -8.58 0.93
C VAL A 87 9.30 -8.49 0.24
N SER A 88 8.23 -8.84 0.98
CA SER A 88 6.87 -8.77 0.44
C SER A 88 6.40 -7.32 0.28
N GLN A 89 5.46 -7.13 -0.63
CA GLN A 89 4.79 -5.85 -0.81
C GLN A 89 3.87 -5.57 0.38
N PRO A 90 3.75 -4.32 0.83
CA PRO A 90 2.66 -3.99 1.75
C PRO A 90 1.34 -4.20 1.05
N ARG A 91 0.35 -4.68 1.79
CA ARG A 91 -0.98 -4.94 1.25
C ARG A 91 -1.96 -3.91 1.78
N LEU A 92 -2.82 -3.44 0.90
CA LEU A 92 -3.72 -2.32 1.18
C LEU A 92 -5.17 -2.74 1.04
N ARG A 93 -6.03 -2.26 1.93
CA ARG A 93 -7.48 -2.42 1.81
C ARG A 93 -8.18 -1.31 2.58
N ILE A 94 -9.45 -1.08 2.29
CA ILE A 94 -10.27 -0.11 3.01
C ILE A 94 -11.20 -0.86 3.95
N GLU A 95 -11.17 -0.50 5.22
CA GLU A 95 -12.02 -1.08 6.27
C GLU A 95 -13.13 -0.15 6.71
#